data_2f546d72fc5d116b19629c5c0e10ebe1
#
_entry.id   2f546d72fc5d116b19629c5c0e10ebe1
#
_cell.length_a   1.000
_cell.length_b   1.000
_cell.length_c   1.000
_cell.angle_alpha   90.00
_cell.angle_beta   90.00
_cell.angle_gamma   90.00
#
_symmetry.space_group_name_H-M   'P 1'
#
loop_
_entity.id
_entity.type
_entity.pdbx_description
1 polymer ?
#
loop_
_entity_poly.entity_id
_entity_poly.type
_entity_poly.pdbx_seq_one_letter_code
_entity_poly.pdbx_strand_id
1 'polypeptide(L)'
;MWHVVGCITGEHDLRLVALAAVLCLFASATTLGPLERARAGAGNVRALWVSGAGVVFGSGIWATHFVAMLAYQAGFPFAYDISRTVLSIIVAIVLSGLGFALALKPRFALVGGAVVGAAICAMHYIGMAALRAPAVETWNMGYVTASLVIGVVVMAVGMAIADRARALPSYAAAAVIFTIAICGMHFTGMSAVAFTYDPTIAAPQGVMDPATLAIAVAAIATLIVGLGLIMTMVDHHLAGRAEQEAVRMRSHIARLEATRAKLEETLHERAVALAKADEASRAKADFFAGMSHELRTPLNAVIGFSEMIMMQPFGPIGDVRYRDYACDINKSGGHLLALINDILDLSRLEAGKSELREEHVDLRAVVCDAMRMVEPQALTTGLSLVEDVPAELPRLLADERRLKQVLINLLSNAVKFTPADGRVTVSVRRLPQGMQITVADTGIGIPPDEIAHVLQPFYQADSTLAREHAGTGLGLPLAKQLIELHGGSMTLESRQNAGTVVTVLLPASRILDEAAESAA
;
A
#
# COMPACT_ATOMS: atom_id res chain seq x y z
N MET A 1 7.85 27.19 -65.90
CA MET A 1 8.94 26.35 -65.33
C MET A 1 10.32 26.84 -65.76
N TRP A 2 10.60 27.03 -67.03
CA TRP A 2 11.89 27.54 -67.49
C TRP A 2 12.25 28.94 -66.97
N HIS A 3 11.28 29.81 -66.77
CA HIS A 3 11.48 31.15 -66.21
C HIS A 3 11.94 31.10 -64.72
N VAL A 4 11.38 30.21 -63.92
CA VAL A 4 11.81 30.04 -62.51
C VAL A 4 13.23 29.46 -62.44
N VAL A 5 13.55 28.50 -63.29
CA VAL A 5 14.93 27.94 -63.38
C VAL A 5 15.90 29.03 -63.85
N GLY A 6 15.52 29.88 -64.81
CA GLY A 6 16.33 31.01 -65.27
C GLY A 6 16.57 32.04 -64.17
N CYS A 7 15.58 32.35 -63.37
CA CYS A 7 15.71 33.23 -62.17
C CYS A 7 16.73 32.65 -61.18
N ILE A 8 16.65 31.35 -60.87
CA ILE A 8 17.60 30.70 -59.96
C ILE A 8 19.05 30.72 -60.50
N THR A 9 19.23 30.36 -61.75
CA THR A 9 20.56 30.12 -62.30
C THR A 9 21.23 31.38 -62.90
N GLY A 10 20.41 32.38 -63.27
CA GLY A 10 20.93 33.60 -63.93
C GLY A 10 20.93 34.83 -63.03
N GLU A 11 20.06 34.88 -62.01
CA GLU A 11 19.87 36.09 -61.17
C GLU A 11 20.33 35.88 -59.71
N HIS A 12 20.77 34.68 -59.32
CA HIS A 12 21.16 34.36 -57.94
C HIS A 12 22.56 33.72 -57.88
N ASP A 13 23.30 34.02 -56.79
CA ASP A 13 24.51 33.27 -56.45
C ASP A 13 24.13 31.88 -55.95
N LEU A 14 24.48 30.87 -56.75
CA LEU A 14 24.14 29.47 -56.47
C LEU A 14 24.74 28.94 -55.15
N ARG A 15 25.82 29.51 -54.64
CA ARG A 15 26.41 29.14 -53.33
C ARG A 15 25.50 29.53 -52.20
N LEU A 16 24.95 30.73 -52.23
CA LEU A 16 23.98 31.19 -51.24
C LEU A 16 22.63 30.50 -51.37
N VAL A 17 22.22 30.18 -52.59
CA VAL A 17 21.02 29.35 -52.84
C VAL A 17 21.18 27.95 -52.21
N ALA A 18 22.34 27.31 -52.39
CA ALA A 18 22.64 26.01 -51.77
C ALA A 18 22.65 26.13 -50.23
N LEU A 19 23.25 27.18 -49.67
CA LEU A 19 23.24 27.47 -48.23
C LEU A 19 21.81 27.64 -47.72
N ALA A 20 20.97 28.40 -48.41
CA ALA A 20 19.56 28.58 -48.06
C ALA A 20 18.80 27.26 -48.04
N ALA A 21 19.01 26.40 -49.01
CA ALA A 21 18.38 25.07 -49.08
C ALA A 21 18.81 24.16 -47.93
N VAL A 22 20.11 24.13 -47.57
CA VAL A 22 20.62 23.39 -46.43
C VAL A 22 20.04 23.90 -45.10
N LEU A 23 20.01 25.23 -44.92
CA LEU A 23 19.42 25.85 -43.73
C LEU A 23 17.93 25.53 -43.59
N CYS A 24 17.22 25.58 -44.74
CA CYS A 24 15.81 25.22 -44.80
C CYS A 24 15.56 23.76 -44.41
N LEU A 25 16.35 22.83 -44.96
CA LEU A 25 16.24 21.41 -44.64
C LEU A 25 16.54 21.14 -43.17
N PHE A 26 17.58 21.78 -42.62
CA PHE A 26 17.93 21.66 -41.21
C PHE A 26 16.82 22.19 -40.29
N ALA A 27 16.28 23.39 -40.55
CA ALA A 27 15.18 23.95 -39.80
C ALA A 27 13.91 23.09 -39.88
N SER A 28 13.61 22.55 -41.05
CA SER A 28 12.49 21.63 -41.28
C SER A 28 12.65 20.34 -40.48
N ALA A 29 13.84 19.72 -40.51
CA ALA A 29 14.13 18.49 -39.79
C ALA A 29 14.09 18.67 -38.29
N THR A 30 14.70 19.74 -37.76
CA THR A 30 14.74 20.03 -36.33
C THR A 30 13.36 20.39 -35.75
N THR A 31 12.39 20.81 -36.56
CA THR A 31 11.02 21.10 -36.13
C THR A 31 10.20 19.83 -35.84
N LEU A 32 10.50 18.72 -36.51
CA LEU A 32 9.68 17.49 -36.43
C LEU A 32 9.77 16.82 -35.05
N GLY A 33 10.94 16.84 -34.39
CA GLY A 33 11.12 16.28 -33.06
C GLY A 33 10.25 16.98 -31.99
N PRO A 34 10.32 18.32 -31.83
CA PRO A 34 9.42 19.07 -30.97
C PRO A 34 7.94 18.82 -31.26
N LEU A 35 7.55 18.69 -32.52
CA LEU A 35 6.17 18.44 -32.92
C LEU A 35 5.69 17.05 -32.46
N GLU A 36 6.53 16.03 -32.52
CA GLU A 36 6.24 14.69 -31.99
C GLU A 36 6.09 14.73 -30.46
N ARG A 37 6.98 15.41 -29.78
CA ARG A 37 6.90 15.61 -28.32
C ARG A 37 5.65 16.39 -27.91
N ALA A 38 5.22 17.38 -28.68
CA ALA A 38 3.99 18.10 -28.47
C ALA A 38 2.75 17.19 -28.57
N ARG A 39 2.78 16.19 -29.47
CA ARG A 39 1.70 15.19 -29.60
C ARG A 39 1.61 14.28 -28.37
N ALA A 40 2.75 13.85 -27.85
CA ALA A 40 2.83 13.01 -26.66
C ALA A 40 2.57 13.77 -25.36
N GLY A 41 2.79 15.10 -25.32
CA GLY A 41 2.66 15.94 -24.15
C GLY A 41 1.22 16.42 -23.89
N ALA A 42 0.97 16.97 -22.69
CA ALA A 42 -0.28 17.58 -22.30
C ALA A 42 -0.05 18.95 -21.61
N GLY A 43 -1.08 19.78 -21.56
CA GLY A 43 -1.05 21.06 -20.85
C GLY A 43 0.13 21.96 -21.26
N ASN A 44 0.82 22.51 -20.26
CA ASN A 44 1.93 23.44 -20.45
C ASN A 44 3.13 22.83 -21.22
N VAL A 45 3.37 21.53 -21.07
CA VAL A 45 4.45 20.82 -21.77
C VAL A 45 4.18 20.79 -23.28
N ARG A 46 2.94 20.50 -23.68
CA ARG A 46 2.51 20.58 -25.09
C ARG A 46 2.70 21.98 -25.65
N ALA A 47 2.26 23.02 -24.92
CA ALA A 47 2.39 24.41 -25.33
C ALA A 47 3.85 24.80 -25.54
N LEU A 48 4.74 24.40 -24.65
CA LEU A 48 6.19 24.66 -24.74
C LEU A 48 6.80 24.06 -26.02
N TRP A 49 6.50 22.78 -26.32
CA TRP A 49 7.01 22.12 -27.51
C TRP A 49 6.48 22.71 -28.80
N VAL A 50 5.19 23.10 -28.83
CA VAL A 50 4.60 23.77 -30.01
C VAL A 50 5.23 25.15 -30.22
N SER A 51 5.41 25.92 -29.16
CA SER A 51 6.07 27.24 -29.24
C SER A 51 7.51 27.09 -29.74
N GLY A 52 8.26 26.12 -29.20
CA GLY A 52 9.60 25.80 -29.68
C GLY A 52 9.65 25.42 -31.15
N ALA A 53 8.72 24.57 -31.61
CA ALA A 53 8.58 24.22 -33.02
C ALA A 53 8.30 25.46 -33.91
N GLY A 54 7.39 26.33 -33.44
CA GLY A 54 7.05 27.59 -34.14
C GLY A 54 8.24 28.53 -34.25
N VAL A 55 9.02 28.68 -33.16
CA VAL A 55 10.25 29.52 -33.16
C VAL A 55 11.30 28.95 -34.10
N VAL A 56 11.64 27.66 -34.01
CA VAL A 56 12.66 27.02 -34.86
C VAL A 56 12.26 27.10 -36.31
N PHE A 57 11.04 26.72 -36.64
CA PHE A 57 10.56 26.70 -38.02
C PHE A 57 10.39 28.11 -38.59
N GLY A 58 9.71 29.00 -37.86
CA GLY A 58 9.45 30.38 -38.29
C GLY A 58 10.72 31.17 -38.51
N SER A 59 11.69 31.05 -37.58
CA SER A 59 13.03 31.69 -37.76
C SER A 59 13.80 31.05 -38.88
N GLY A 60 13.66 29.70 -39.10
CA GLY A 60 14.32 28.99 -40.18
C GLY A 60 13.85 29.39 -41.57
N ILE A 61 12.53 29.49 -41.77
CA ILE A 61 12.00 29.97 -43.06
C ILE A 61 12.35 31.43 -43.31
N TRP A 62 12.36 32.27 -42.26
CA TRP A 62 12.80 33.67 -42.36
C TRP A 62 14.27 33.76 -42.75
N ALA A 63 15.16 33.06 -42.07
CA ALA A 63 16.59 33.03 -42.44
C ALA A 63 16.82 32.49 -43.86
N THR A 64 16.13 31.43 -44.25
CA THR A 64 16.18 30.87 -45.61
C THR A 64 15.77 31.90 -46.65
N HIS A 65 14.66 32.63 -46.44
CA HIS A 65 14.19 33.68 -47.31
C HIS A 65 15.24 34.77 -47.49
N PHE A 66 15.80 35.31 -46.40
CA PHE A 66 16.74 36.40 -46.49
C PHE A 66 18.14 35.99 -46.99
N VAL A 67 18.59 34.75 -46.76
CA VAL A 67 19.79 34.19 -47.44
C VAL A 67 19.57 34.15 -48.94
N ALA A 68 18.40 33.70 -49.41
CA ALA A 68 18.06 33.66 -50.83
C ALA A 68 17.90 35.08 -51.39
N MET A 69 17.38 36.04 -50.63
CA MET A 69 17.36 37.47 -51.03
C MET A 69 18.77 38.08 -51.13
N LEU A 70 19.69 37.69 -50.24
CA LEU A 70 21.10 38.12 -50.32
C LEU A 70 21.83 37.48 -51.51
N ALA A 71 21.34 36.35 -52.00
CA ALA A 71 21.84 35.71 -53.23
C ALA A 71 21.40 36.43 -54.49
N TYR A 72 20.36 37.27 -54.46
CA TYR A 72 19.80 37.95 -55.60
C TYR A 72 20.73 39.07 -56.11
N GLN A 73 21.07 39.05 -57.40
CA GLN A 73 21.99 39.98 -58.06
C GLN A 73 21.22 40.97 -58.91
N ALA A 74 20.68 41.97 -58.31
CA ALA A 74 19.81 42.96 -58.96
C ALA A 74 20.57 43.94 -59.91
N GLY A 75 21.91 44.03 -59.80
CA GLY A 75 22.72 44.95 -60.61
C GLY A 75 22.66 46.42 -60.15
N PHE A 76 21.95 46.72 -59.09
CA PHE A 76 21.82 48.04 -58.44
C PHE A 76 21.77 47.89 -56.93
N PRO A 77 22.07 48.98 -56.16
CA PRO A 77 22.05 48.92 -54.69
C PRO A 77 20.63 48.72 -54.16
N PHE A 78 20.47 47.86 -53.14
CA PHE A 78 19.23 47.65 -52.43
C PHE A 78 19.47 47.57 -50.91
N ALA A 79 18.46 47.82 -50.14
CA ALA A 79 18.47 47.79 -48.70
C ALA A 79 17.11 47.25 -48.17
N TYR A 80 16.98 47.09 -46.84
CA TYR A 80 15.79 46.48 -46.23
C TYR A 80 15.18 47.41 -45.16
N ASP A 81 13.86 47.54 -45.21
CA ASP A 81 13.07 48.22 -44.19
C ASP A 81 13.07 47.39 -42.89
N ILE A 82 13.63 47.96 -41.82
CA ILE A 82 13.79 47.24 -40.54
C ILE A 82 12.45 46.80 -39.98
N SER A 83 11.44 47.67 -39.97
CA SER A 83 10.14 47.37 -39.38
C SER A 83 9.45 46.19 -40.07
N ARG A 84 9.47 46.16 -41.40
CA ARG A 84 8.87 45.08 -42.19
C ARG A 84 9.67 43.79 -42.07
N THR A 85 11.00 43.87 -42.01
CA THR A 85 11.89 42.73 -41.80
C THR A 85 11.61 42.05 -40.45
N VAL A 86 11.47 42.86 -39.36
CA VAL A 86 11.09 42.34 -38.03
C VAL A 86 9.64 41.80 -38.02
N LEU A 87 8.71 42.49 -38.68
CA LEU A 87 7.34 42.02 -38.79
C LEU A 87 7.27 40.65 -39.49
N SER A 88 8.08 40.41 -40.54
CA SER A 88 8.07 39.16 -41.31
C SER A 88 8.50 37.96 -40.44
N ILE A 89 9.50 38.09 -39.56
CA ILE A 89 9.91 37.01 -38.65
C ILE A 89 8.86 36.75 -37.57
N ILE A 90 8.23 37.77 -37.00
CA ILE A 90 7.18 37.61 -36.01
C ILE A 90 5.98 36.85 -36.62
N VAL A 91 5.55 37.24 -37.82
CA VAL A 91 4.47 36.58 -38.56
C VAL A 91 4.82 35.13 -38.83
N ALA A 92 6.05 34.83 -39.28
CA ALA A 92 6.52 33.50 -39.51
C ALA A 92 6.43 32.61 -38.26
N ILE A 93 6.92 33.11 -37.13
CA ILE A 93 6.94 32.37 -35.85
C ILE A 93 5.51 32.10 -35.35
N VAL A 94 4.70 33.18 -35.25
CA VAL A 94 3.36 33.09 -34.64
C VAL A 94 2.41 32.23 -35.48
N LEU A 95 2.35 32.47 -36.78
CA LEU A 95 1.44 31.71 -37.65
C LEU A 95 1.90 30.26 -37.84
N SER A 96 3.20 30.00 -37.88
CA SER A 96 3.71 28.61 -37.92
C SER A 96 3.37 27.88 -36.62
N GLY A 97 3.58 28.51 -35.46
CA GLY A 97 3.19 27.97 -34.16
C GLY A 97 1.68 27.64 -34.07
N LEU A 98 0.83 28.56 -34.56
CA LEU A 98 -0.61 28.34 -34.64
C LEU A 98 -0.97 27.15 -35.56
N GLY A 99 -0.34 27.08 -36.74
CA GLY A 99 -0.55 25.97 -37.66
C GLY A 99 -0.12 24.62 -37.07
N PHE A 100 1.02 24.59 -36.36
CA PHE A 100 1.46 23.39 -35.64
C PHE A 100 0.49 23.00 -34.52
N ALA A 101 -0.02 23.98 -33.76
CA ALA A 101 -1.01 23.73 -32.72
C ALA A 101 -2.30 23.08 -33.29
N LEU A 102 -2.76 23.56 -34.45
CA LEU A 102 -3.88 22.95 -35.15
C LEU A 102 -3.57 21.54 -35.65
N ALA A 103 -2.37 21.31 -36.19
CA ALA A 103 -1.94 20.03 -36.73
C ALA A 103 -1.73 18.92 -35.66
N LEU A 104 -1.72 19.26 -34.37
CA LEU A 104 -1.64 18.24 -33.29
C LEU A 104 -2.85 17.32 -33.25
N LYS A 105 -4.00 17.75 -33.79
CA LYS A 105 -5.18 16.91 -33.94
C LYS A 105 -5.15 16.26 -35.35
N PRO A 106 -5.07 14.92 -35.47
CA PRO A 106 -4.82 14.25 -36.76
C PRO A 106 -5.77 14.66 -37.88
N ARG A 107 -7.05 14.85 -37.56
CA ARG A 107 -8.08 15.30 -38.54
C ARG A 107 -7.85 16.72 -39.08
N PHE A 108 -7.01 17.53 -38.41
CA PHE A 108 -6.69 18.89 -38.79
C PHE A 108 -5.25 19.05 -39.32
N ALA A 109 -4.52 17.97 -39.55
CA ALA A 109 -3.14 18.03 -40.05
C ALA A 109 -3.02 18.81 -41.38
N LEU A 110 -3.94 18.57 -42.30
CA LEU A 110 -4.00 19.30 -43.59
C LEU A 110 -4.28 20.80 -43.36
N VAL A 111 -5.22 21.13 -42.50
CA VAL A 111 -5.60 22.53 -42.21
C VAL A 111 -4.44 23.25 -41.50
N GLY A 112 -3.83 22.60 -40.47
CA GLY A 112 -2.65 23.13 -39.81
C GLY A 112 -1.49 23.35 -40.77
N GLY A 113 -1.23 22.40 -41.68
CA GLY A 113 -0.24 22.55 -42.73
C GLY A 113 -0.54 23.68 -43.71
N ALA A 114 -1.83 23.87 -44.06
CA ALA A 114 -2.25 25.00 -44.88
C ALA A 114 -2.00 26.36 -44.20
N VAL A 115 -2.24 26.43 -42.87
CA VAL A 115 -1.95 27.64 -42.05
C VAL A 115 -0.44 27.90 -42.03
N VAL A 116 0.39 26.86 -41.86
CA VAL A 116 1.87 27.01 -41.95
C VAL A 116 2.28 27.45 -43.36
N GLY A 117 1.69 26.90 -44.42
CA GLY A 117 1.90 27.34 -45.78
C GLY A 117 1.54 28.81 -45.99
N ALA A 118 0.42 29.25 -45.44
CA ALA A 118 0.02 30.65 -45.46
C ALA A 118 1.01 31.55 -44.68
N ALA A 119 1.57 31.05 -43.56
CA ALA A 119 2.64 31.74 -42.82
C ALA A 119 3.89 31.95 -43.65
N ILE A 120 4.31 30.93 -44.39
CA ILE A 120 5.47 31.01 -45.34
C ILE A 120 5.20 32.07 -46.39
N CYS A 121 4.01 32.08 -47.02
CA CYS A 121 3.63 33.04 -48.02
C CYS A 121 3.57 34.48 -47.45
N ALA A 122 2.94 34.66 -46.31
CA ALA A 122 2.83 35.95 -45.63
C ALA A 122 4.21 36.50 -45.29
N MET A 123 5.09 35.68 -44.71
CA MET A 123 6.48 36.08 -44.39
C MET A 123 7.22 36.50 -45.65
N HIS A 124 7.12 35.69 -46.73
CA HIS A 124 7.81 36.00 -48.01
C HIS A 124 7.37 37.33 -48.59
N TYR A 125 6.05 37.56 -48.75
CA TYR A 125 5.57 38.81 -49.34
C TYR A 125 5.77 40.04 -48.46
N ILE A 126 5.74 39.89 -47.12
CA ILE A 126 6.16 40.98 -46.20
C ILE A 126 7.65 41.22 -46.31
N GLY A 127 8.49 40.18 -46.46
CA GLY A 127 9.92 40.27 -46.69
C GLY A 127 10.26 40.93 -48.02
N MET A 128 9.52 40.59 -49.10
CA MET A 128 9.63 41.28 -50.39
C MET A 128 9.25 42.75 -50.28
N ALA A 129 8.15 43.05 -49.56
CA ALA A 129 7.75 44.45 -49.31
C ALA A 129 8.72 45.24 -48.41
N ALA A 130 9.67 44.56 -47.73
CA ALA A 130 10.74 45.19 -46.97
C ALA A 130 11.87 45.65 -47.90
N LEU A 131 12.02 45.09 -49.11
CA LEU A 131 13.03 45.49 -50.05
C LEU A 131 12.86 46.95 -50.46
N ARG A 132 13.93 47.68 -50.47
CA ARG A 132 14.01 49.08 -50.87
C ARG A 132 15.10 49.22 -51.92
N ALA A 133 14.71 49.64 -53.13
CA ALA A 133 15.61 49.84 -54.27
C ALA A 133 15.17 51.07 -55.07
N PRO A 134 16.09 51.75 -55.77
CA PRO A 134 15.76 52.76 -56.75
C PRO A 134 15.26 52.10 -58.03
N ALA A 135 14.09 51.47 -57.96
CA ALA A 135 13.54 50.66 -59.04
C ALA A 135 12.01 50.66 -58.99
N VAL A 136 11.39 50.53 -60.15
CA VAL A 136 9.94 50.30 -60.32
C VAL A 136 9.66 48.79 -60.31
N GLU A 137 8.74 48.35 -59.46
CA GLU A 137 8.33 46.97 -59.36
C GLU A 137 7.15 46.68 -60.28
N THR A 138 7.25 45.62 -61.05
CA THR A 138 6.14 45.08 -61.86
C THR A 138 5.86 43.65 -61.45
N TRP A 139 4.57 43.32 -61.19
CA TRP A 139 4.18 42.04 -60.64
C TRP A 139 3.39 41.20 -61.66
N ASN A 140 3.80 39.97 -61.84
CA ASN A 140 3.04 38.97 -62.62
C ASN A 140 2.14 38.16 -61.66
N MET A 141 0.85 38.45 -61.68
CA MET A 141 -0.13 37.82 -60.77
C MET A 141 -0.26 36.31 -60.97
N GLY A 142 0.09 35.77 -62.16
CA GLY A 142 0.08 34.32 -62.39
C GLY A 142 1.14 33.61 -61.53
N TYR A 143 2.35 34.14 -61.43
CA TYR A 143 3.39 33.60 -60.58
C TYR A 143 3.12 33.86 -59.11
N VAL A 144 2.51 35.01 -58.75
CA VAL A 144 2.04 35.26 -57.37
C VAL A 144 1.06 34.18 -56.96
N THR A 145 0.01 33.92 -57.74
CA THR A 145 -0.98 32.91 -57.44
C THR A 145 -0.35 31.51 -57.36
N ALA A 146 0.54 31.18 -58.30
CA ALA A 146 1.23 29.89 -58.30
C ALA A 146 2.08 29.68 -57.04
N SER A 147 2.82 30.71 -56.59
CA SER A 147 3.63 30.62 -55.36
C SER A 147 2.79 30.41 -54.14
N LEU A 148 1.64 31.09 -54.00
CA LEU A 148 0.71 30.91 -52.92
C LEU A 148 0.13 29.48 -52.87
N VAL A 149 -0.27 28.95 -54.05
CA VAL A 149 -0.76 27.57 -54.15
C VAL A 149 0.32 26.56 -53.77
N ILE A 150 1.55 26.73 -54.28
CA ILE A 150 2.66 25.83 -53.92
C ILE A 150 2.91 25.86 -52.41
N GLY A 151 3.04 27.05 -51.80
CA GLY A 151 3.32 27.18 -50.39
C GLY A 151 2.23 26.51 -49.52
N VAL A 152 0.97 26.76 -49.83
CA VAL A 152 -0.15 26.25 -49.03
C VAL A 152 -0.38 24.75 -49.28
N VAL A 153 -0.45 24.31 -50.54
CA VAL A 153 -0.81 22.91 -50.85
C VAL A 153 0.31 21.93 -50.52
N VAL A 154 1.54 22.25 -50.91
CA VAL A 154 2.67 21.34 -50.65
C VAL A 154 2.95 21.27 -49.14
N MET A 155 2.83 22.38 -48.43
CA MET A 155 2.99 22.35 -46.95
C MET A 155 1.87 21.59 -46.26
N ALA A 156 0.62 21.68 -46.71
CA ALA A 156 -0.48 20.89 -46.19
C ALA A 156 -0.24 19.38 -46.37
N VAL A 157 0.20 18.97 -47.57
CA VAL A 157 0.55 17.57 -47.84
C VAL A 157 1.73 17.11 -46.99
N GLY A 158 2.79 17.91 -46.89
CA GLY A 158 3.95 17.62 -46.07
C GLY A 158 3.58 17.41 -44.60
N MET A 159 2.68 18.25 -44.06
CA MET A 159 2.18 18.12 -42.69
C MET A 159 1.35 16.84 -42.50
N ALA A 160 0.54 16.44 -43.47
CA ALA A 160 -0.20 15.18 -43.42
C ALA A 160 0.71 13.95 -43.46
N ILE A 161 1.85 14.04 -44.17
CA ILE A 161 2.88 13.01 -44.15
C ILE A 161 3.59 12.99 -42.80
N ALA A 162 3.97 14.14 -42.25
CA ALA A 162 4.60 14.26 -40.93
C ALA A 162 3.68 13.74 -39.79
N ASP A 163 2.36 13.89 -39.95
CA ASP A 163 1.40 13.36 -38.97
C ASP A 163 1.37 11.82 -38.95
N ARG A 164 1.59 11.18 -40.09
CA ARG A 164 1.62 9.72 -40.25
C ARG A 164 3.00 9.12 -40.06
N ALA A 165 4.05 9.93 -39.93
CA ALA A 165 5.42 9.46 -39.79
C ALA A 165 5.59 8.64 -38.50
N ARG A 166 6.23 7.47 -38.60
CA ARG A 166 6.53 6.59 -37.44
C ARG A 166 7.97 6.08 -37.47
N ALA A 167 8.72 6.39 -38.52
CA ALA A 167 10.09 5.94 -38.72
C ALA A 167 10.93 7.05 -39.33
N LEU A 168 12.25 7.00 -39.16
CA LEU A 168 13.19 7.99 -39.63
C LEU A 168 13.02 8.34 -41.12
N PRO A 169 12.81 7.38 -42.07
CA PRO A 169 12.60 7.72 -43.48
C PRO A 169 11.37 8.60 -43.73
N SER A 170 10.30 8.40 -42.95
CA SER A 170 9.08 9.21 -43.09
C SER A 170 9.26 10.64 -42.59
N TYR A 171 10.03 10.83 -41.51
CA TYR A 171 10.39 12.16 -41.02
C TYR A 171 11.32 12.89 -42.00
N ALA A 172 12.30 12.17 -42.58
CA ALA A 172 13.17 12.73 -43.64
C ALA A 172 12.36 13.16 -44.86
N ALA A 173 11.40 12.35 -45.29
CA ALA A 173 10.52 12.70 -46.41
C ALA A 173 9.68 13.95 -46.10
N ALA A 174 9.14 14.07 -44.91
CA ALA A 174 8.39 15.27 -44.47
C ALA A 174 9.27 16.51 -44.46
N ALA A 175 10.50 16.44 -43.94
CA ALA A 175 11.48 17.55 -43.96
C ALA A 175 11.82 18.01 -45.36
N VAL A 176 12.03 17.07 -46.29
CA VAL A 176 12.29 17.36 -47.73
C VAL A 176 11.08 18.05 -48.37
N ILE A 177 9.87 17.59 -48.10
CA ILE A 177 8.64 18.20 -48.64
C ILE A 177 8.43 19.60 -48.09
N PHE A 178 8.70 19.85 -46.80
CA PHE A 178 8.68 21.19 -46.20
C PHE A 178 9.68 22.12 -46.90
N THR A 179 10.90 21.62 -47.16
CA THR A 179 11.92 22.36 -47.89
C THR A 179 11.48 22.68 -49.32
N ILE A 180 10.87 21.74 -50.03
CA ILE A 180 10.32 21.95 -51.37
C ILE A 180 9.19 22.99 -51.36
N ALA A 181 8.30 22.95 -50.34
CA ALA A 181 7.23 23.93 -50.16
C ALA A 181 7.80 25.34 -50.03
N ILE A 182 8.81 25.51 -49.16
CA ILE A 182 9.43 26.81 -48.85
C ILE A 182 10.23 27.33 -50.04
N CYS A 183 11.18 26.55 -50.57
CA CYS A 183 12.04 26.97 -51.68
C CYS A 183 11.23 27.14 -52.97
N GLY A 184 10.30 26.22 -53.25
CA GLY A 184 9.43 26.27 -54.43
C GLY A 184 8.55 27.52 -54.44
N MET A 185 7.94 27.84 -53.27
CA MET A 185 7.13 29.05 -53.10
C MET A 185 8.01 30.28 -53.27
N HIS A 186 9.18 30.34 -52.58
CA HIS A 186 10.08 31.51 -52.62
C HIS A 186 10.55 31.83 -54.03
N PHE A 187 11.14 30.89 -54.77
CA PHE A 187 11.66 31.15 -56.11
C PHE A 187 10.56 31.39 -57.13
N THR A 188 9.38 30.80 -57.00
CA THR A 188 8.21 31.12 -57.83
C THR A 188 7.73 32.56 -57.52
N GLY A 189 7.74 32.98 -56.25
CA GLY A 189 7.42 34.35 -55.83
C GLY A 189 8.44 35.38 -56.31
N MET A 190 9.73 35.03 -56.25
CA MET A 190 10.80 35.89 -56.84
C MET A 190 10.64 36.06 -58.33
N SER A 191 10.26 35.02 -59.05
CA SER A 191 9.98 35.09 -60.50
C SER A 191 8.71 35.89 -60.85
N ALA A 192 7.93 36.28 -59.86
CA ALA A 192 6.73 37.09 -60.04
C ALA A 192 7.02 38.59 -60.11
N VAL A 193 8.17 39.05 -59.65
CA VAL A 193 8.54 40.47 -59.61
C VAL A 193 9.70 40.73 -60.57
N ALA A 194 9.59 41.82 -61.35
CA ALA A 194 10.68 42.35 -62.13
C ALA A 194 10.97 43.80 -61.65
N PHE A 195 12.25 44.06 -61.42
CA PHE A 195 12.73 45.36 -60.97
C PHE A 195 13.35 46.10 -62.15
N THR A 196 12.82 47.26 -62.48
CA THR A 196 13.39 48.15 -63.50
C THR A 196 14.05 49.35 -62.80
N TYR A 197 15.36 49.47 -62.94
CA TYR A 197 16.13 50.57 -62.32
C TYR A 197 15.60 51.92 -62.77
N ASP A 198 15.32 52.83 -61.83
CA ASP A 198 14.90 54.19 -62.09
C ASP A 198 15.74 55.18 -61.21
N PRO A 199 16.66 55.92 -61.82
CA PRO A 199 17.55 56.85 -61.11
C PRO A 199 16.81 58.03 -60.50
N THR A 200 15.55 58.28 -60.84
CA THR A 200 14.73 59.35 -60.26
C THR A 200 14.22 59.03 -58.88
N ILE A 201 14.23 57.74 -58.49
CA ILE A 201 13.82 57.29 -57.18
C ILE A 201 14.98 57.52 -56.21
N ALA A 202 14.75 58.32 -55.16
CA ALA A 202 15.74 58.62 -54.14
C ALA A 202 16.21 57.38 -53.39
N ALA A 203 17.52 57.32 -53.07
CA ALA A 203 18.04 56.22 -52.25
C ALA A 203 17.35 56.20 -50.87
N PRO A 204 16.90 55.06 -50.39
CA PRO A 204 16.15 54.92 -49.13
C PRO A 204 17.04 55.32 -47.93
N GLN A 205 16.45 56.10 -46.99
CA GLN A 205 17.08 56.44 -45.69
C GLN A 205 16.49 55.58 -44.55
N GLY A 206 17.26 55.33 -43.50
CA GLY A 206 16.78 54.55 -42.32
C GLY A 206 16.57 53.05 -42.59
N VAL A 207 17.38 52.50 -43.48
CA VAL A 207 17.31 51.09 -43.93
C VAL A 207 18.51 50.28 -43.43
N MET A 208 18.34 48.98 -43.39
CA MET A 208 19.39 48.00 -43.09
C MET A 208 20.13 47.64 -44.38
N ASP A 209 21.45 47.76 -44.36
CA ASP A 209 22.31 47.32 -45.47
C ASP A 209 22.40 45.78 -45.50
N PRO A 210 22.75 45.18 -46.65
CA PRO A 210 22.87 43.73 -46.83
C PRO A 210 23.84 43.08 -45.84
N ALA A 211 24.92 43.74 -45.44
CA ALA A 211 25.90 43.18 -44.50
C ALA A 211 25.32 43.07 -43.09
N THR A 212 24.60 44.08 -42.63
CA THR A 212 23.87 44.04 -41.33
C THR A 212 22.79 42.95 -41.35
N LEU A 213 22.06 42.81 -42.45
CA LEU A 213 21.10 41.73 -42.61
C LEU A 213 21.77 40.34 -42.58
N ALA A 214 22.92 40.19 -43.22
CA ALA A 214 23.67 38.93 -43.20
C ALA A 214 24.12 38.53 -41.79
N ILE A 215 24.53 39.49 -40.96
CA ILE A 215 24.86 39.26 -39.55
C ILE A 215 23.62 38.83 -38.75
N ALA A 216 22.48 39.49 -38.94
CA ALA A 216 21.23 39.10 -38.29
C ALA A 216 20.79 37.66 -38.66
N VAL A 217 20.87 37.31 -39.93
CA VAL A 217 20.58 35.97 -40.45
C VAL A 217 21.53 34.93 -39.86
N ALA A 218 22.85 35.25 -39.80
CA ALA A 218 23.84 34.33 -39.21
C ALA A 218 23.58 34.10 -37.70
N ALA A 219 23.23 35.15 -36.97
CA ALA A 219 22.86 35.02 -35.54
C ALA A 219 21.63 34.14 -35.33
N ILE A 220 20.59 34.33 -36.15
CA ILE A 220 19.36 33.51 -36.09
C ILE A 220 19.66 32.08 -36.52
N ALA A 221 20.46 31.85 -37.55
CA ALA A 221 20.87 30.49 -37.95
C ALA A 221 21.60 29.77 -36.82
N THR A 222 22.52 30.47 -36.12
CA THR A 222 23.24 29.91 -34.98
C THR A 222 22.29 29.60 -33.82
N LEU A 223 21.30 30.45 -33.56
CA LEU A 223 20.27 30.22 -32.55
C LEU A 223 19.43 28.99 -32.88
N ILE A 224 19.04 28.80 -34.13
CA ILE A 224 18.30 27.62 -34.60
C ILE A 224 19.08 26.33 -34.35
N VAL A 225 20.38 26.33 -34.72
CA VAL A 225 21.27 25.19 -34.51
C VAL A 225 21.40 24.91 -33.01
N GLY A 226 21.63 25.93 -32.20
CA GLY A 226 21.73 25.81 -30.73
C GLY A 226 20.46 25.26 -30.09
N LEU A 227 19.29 25.79 -30.47
CA LEU A 227 18.00 25.27 -30.00
C LEU A 227 17.76 23.81 -30.44
N GLY A 228 18.09 23.47 -31.67
CA GLY A 228 17.99 22.09 -32.17
C GLY A 228 18.86 21.12 -31.38
N LEU A 229 20.10 21.48 -31.08
CA LEU A 229 21.00 20.68 -30.25
C LEU A 229 20.48 20.52 -28.82
N ILE A 230 20.03 21.62 -28.19
CA ILE A 230 19.45 21.59 -26.83
C ILE A 230 18.22 20.66 -26.81
N MET A 231 17.31 20.80 -27.78
CA MET A 231 16.13 19.95 -27.87
C MET A 231 16.49 18.48 -28.01
N THR A 232 17.48 18.16 -28.86
CA THR A 232 17.96 16.78 -29.03
C THR A 232 18.57 16.23 -27.74
N MET A 233 19.36 17.05 -27.04
CA MET A 233 19.97 16.66 -25.76
C MET A 233 18.93 16.42 -24.67
N VAL A 234 17.94 17.29 -24.56
CA VAL A 234 16.83 17.14 -23.62
C VAL A 234 16.02 15.86 -23.93
N ASP A 235 15.76 15.63 -25.22
CA ASP A 235 15.06 14.43 -25.67
C ASP A 235 15.78 13.14 -25.29
N HIS A 236 17.07 13.08 -25.54
CA HIS A 236 17.91 11.92 -25.20
C HIS A 236 17.96 11.69 -23.68
N HIS A 237 18.06 12.77 -22.91
CA HIS A 237 18.08 12.69 -21.45
C HIS A 237 16.75 12.18 -20.88
N LEU A 238 15.61 12.66 -21.39
CA LEU A 238 14.29 12.21 -20.97
C LEU A 238 14.03 10.75 -21.35
N ALA A 239 14.44 10.33 -22.55
CA ALA A 239 14.33 8.94 -22.97
C ALA A 239 15.13 7.99 -22.07
N GLY A 240 16.38 8.36 -21.75
CA GLY A 240 17.24 7.58 -20.86
C GLY A 240 16.65 7.43 -19.43
N ARG A 241 16.04 8.50 -18.89
CA ARG A 241 15.36 8.42 -17.58
C ARG A 241 14.16 7.48 -17.61
N ALA A 242 13.33 7.58 -18.65
CA ALA A 242 12.14 6.71 -18.78
C ALA A 242 12.54 5.22 -18.86
N GLU A 243 13.62 4.90 -19.57
CA GLU A 243 14.14 3.54 -19.65
C GLU A 243 14.66 3.04 -18.28
N GLN A 244 15.42 3.87 -17.56
CA GLN A 244 15.91 3.54 -16.21
C GLN A 244 14.75 3.32 -15.21
N GLU A 245 13.72 4.14 -15.26
CA GLU A 245 12.53 3.96 -14.42
C GLU A 245 11.78 2.68 -14.77
N ALA A 246 11.64 2.35 -16.05
CA ALA A 246 11.03 1.11 -16.49
C ALA A 246 11.80 -0.13 -16.01
N VAL A 247 13.13 -0.11 -16.07
CA VAL A 247 13.98 -1.21 -15.56
C VAL A 247 13.83 -1.34 -14.03
N ARG A 248 13.86 -0.23 -13.28
CA ARG A 248 13.64 -0.24 -11.83
C ARG A 248 12.26 -0.81 -11.48
N MET A 249 11.22 -0.36 -12.16
CA MET A 249 9.86 -0.83 -11.93
C MET A 249 9.74 -2.35 -12.15
N ARG A 250 10.32 -2.87 -13.24
CA ARG A 250 10.34 -4.32 -13.52
C ARG A 250 11.06 -5.10 -12.41
N SER A 251 12.19 -4.58 -11.90
CA SER A 251 12.92 -5.23 -10.81
C SER A 251 12.13 -5.23 -9.50
N HIS A 252 11.38 -4.16 -9.20
CA HIS A 252 10.49 -4.11 -8.04
C HIS A 252 9.32 -5.10 -8.15
N ILE A 253 8.69 -5.19 -9.30
CA ILE A 253 7.61 -6.15 -9.56
C ILE A 253 8.12 -7.57 -9.36
N ALA A 254 9.26 -7.95 -9.96
CA ALA A 254 9.84 -9.27 -9.79
C ALA A 254 10.16 -9.62 -8.32
N ARG A 255 10.66 -8.64 -7.54
CA ARG A 255 10.90 -8.84 -6.08
C ARG A 255 9.60 -9.05 -5.31
N LEU A 256 8.56 -8.26 -5.62
CA LEU A 256 7.25 -8.40 -4.97
C LEU A 256 6.62 -9.76 -5.27
N GLU A 257 6.68 -10.22 -6.51
CA GLU A 257 6.19 -11.54 -6.92
C GLU A 257 6.93 -12.68 -6.19
N ALA A 258 8.26 -12.60 -6.12
CA ALA A 258 9.07 -13.58 -5.38
C ALA A 258 8.75 -13.59 -3.87
N THR A 259 8.58 -12.41 -3.25
CA THR A 259 8.22 -12.30 -1.83
C THR A 259 6.81 -12.84 -1.57
N ARG A 260 5.88 -12.55 -2.47
CA ARG A 260 4.51 -13.07 -2.39
C ARG A 260 4.47 -14.59 -2.47
N ALA A 261 5.19 -15.18 -3.44
CA ALA A 261 5.25 -16.64 -3.58
C ALA A 261 5.81 -17.31 -2.32
N LYS A 262 6.89 -16.76 -1.73
CA LYS A 262 7.47 -17.27 -0.48
C LYS A 262 6.51 -17.14 0.70
N LEU A 263 5.73 -16.04 0.77
CA LEU A 263 4.74 -15.85 1.82
C LEU A 263 3.59 -16.86 1.69
N GLU A 264 3.10 -17.09 0.48
CA GLU A 264 2.05 -18.09 0.21
C GLU A 264 2.51 -19.51 0.61
N GLU A 265 3.74 -19.88 0.30
CA GLU A 265 4.35 -21.15 0.72
C GLU A 265 4.42 -21.27 2.26
N THR A 266 4.94 -20.23 2.93
CA THR A 266 5.03 -20.22 4.41
C THR A 266 3.66 -20.31 5.08
N LEU A 267 2.66 -19.61 4.53
CA LEU A 267 1.28 -19.67 5.04
C LEU A 267 0.68 -21.06 4.86
N HIS A 268 0.94 -21.71 3.73
CA HIS A 268 0.48 -23.08 3.49
C HIS A 268 1.11 -24.06 4.48
N GLU A 269 2.43 -24.01 4.69
CA GLU A 269 3.12 -24.85 5.67
C GLU A 269 2.56 -24.68 7.09
N ARG A 270 2.33 -23.42 7.51
CA ARG A 270 1.74 -23.13 8.82
C ARG A 270 0.31 -23.66 8.94
N ALA A 271 -0.50 -23.52 7.89
CA ALA A 271 -1.86 -24.04 7.90
C ALA A 271 -1.90 -25.57 8.05
N VAL A 272 -1.00 -26.28 7.36
CA VAL A 272 -0.87 -27.74 7.49
C VAL A 272 -0.40 -28.13 8.90
N ALA A 273 0.57 -27.42 9.48
CA ALA A 273 1.06 -27.68 10.83
C ALA A 273 -0.04 -27.44 11.89
N LEU A 274 -0.81 -26.36 11.76
CA LEU A 274 -1.94 -26.07 12.65
C LEU A 274 -3.04 -27.14 12.56
N ALA A 275 -3.38 -27.58 11.35
CA ALA A 275 -4.38 -28.64 11.15
C ALA A 275 -3.96 -29.96 11.83
N LYS A 276 -2.68 -30.35 11.71
CA LYS A 276 -2.14 -31.54 12.39
C LYS A 276 -2.15 -31.40 13.92
N ALA A 277 -1.83 -30.22 14.44
CA ALA A 277 -1.84 -29.96 15.88
C ALA A 277 -3.27 -30.01 16.44
N ASP A 278 -4.26 -29.47 15.73
CA ASP A 278 -5.67 -29.53 16.11
C ASP A 278 -6.22 -30.96 16.07
N GLU A 279 -5.87 -31.74 15.03
CA GLU A 279 -6.24 -33.15 14.94
C GLU A 279 -5.66 -33.97 16.11
N ALA A 280 -4.38 -33.77 16.43
CA ALA A 280 -3.75 -34.44 17.57
C ALA A 280 -4.40 -34.05 18.91
N SER A 281 -4.75 -32.78 19.08
CA SER A 281 -5.46 -32.29 20.26
C SER A 281 -6.84 -32.90 20.41
N ARG A 282 -7.60 -33.00 19.31
CA ARG A 282 -8.94 -33.64 19.31
C ARG A 282 -8.86 -35.14 19.62
N ALA A 283 -7.90 -35.83 18.99
CA ALA A 283 -7.68 -37.27 19.25
C ALA A 283 -7.33 -37.52 20.72
N LYS A 284 -6.48 -36.65 21.33
CA LYS A 284 -6.14 -36.71 22.75
C LYS A 284 -7.38 -36.53 23.64
N ALA A 285 -8.23 -35.55 23.34
CA ALA A 285 -9.44 -35.28 24.11
C ALA A 285 -10.47 -36.44 24.00
N ASP A 286 -10.65 -36.98 22.80
CA ASP A 286 -11.59 -38.10 22.56
C ASP A 286 -11.10 -39.40 23.21
N PHE A 287 -9.78 -39.67 23.19
CA PHE A 287 -9.16 -40.79 23.91
C PHE A 287 -9.41 -40.69 25.42
N PHE A 288 -9.14 -39.56 26.05
CA PHE A 288 -9.40 -39.38 27.48
C PHE A 288 -10.89 -39.49 27.82
N ALA A 289 -11.77 -38.94 26.97
CA ALA A 289 -13.21 -39.07 27.17
C ALA A 289 -13.70 -40.53 27.17
N GLY A 290 -13.19 -41.33 26.23
CA GLY A 290 -13.49 -42.77 26.15
C GLY A 290 -12.96 -43.54 27.36
N MET A 291 -11.67 -43.35 27.68
CA MET A 291 -11.03 -44.05 28.81
C MET A 291 -11.73 -43.78 30.17
N SER A 292 -12.24 -42.56 30.36
CA SER A 292 -12.93 -42.26 31.62
C SER A 292 -14.16 -43.12 31.84
N HIS A 293 -14.94 -43.31 30.81
CA HIS A 293 -16.15 -44.14 30.95
C HIS A 293 -15.80 -45.58 31.27
N GLU A 294 -14.74 -46.10 30.63
CA GLU A 294 -14.28 -47.47 30.85
C GLU A 294 -13.61 -47.66 32.21
N LEU A 295 -12.94 -46.63 32.76
CA LEU A 295 -12.34 -46.72 34.09
C LEU A 295 -13.37 -46.46 35.21
N ARG A 296 -14.38 -45.63 35.01
CA ARG A 296 -15.40 -45.32 36.01
C ARG A 296 -16.25 -46.55 36.39
N THR A 297 -16.59 -47.38 35.39
CA THR A 297 -17.48 -48.53 35.61
C THR A 297 -16.89 -49.59 36.57
N PRO A 298 -15.68 -50.14 36.39
CA PRO A 298 -15.09 -51.09 37.33
C PRO A 298 -14.76 -50.43 38.67
N LEU A 299 -14.39 -49.14 38.69
CA LEU A 299 -14.05 -48.41 39.89
C LEU A 299 -15.30 -48.20 40.80
N ASN A 300 -16.45 -47.85 40.19
CA ASN A 300 -17.71 -47.76 40.92
C ASN A 300 -18.13 -49.14 41.50
N ALA A 301 -17.82 -50.25 40.80
CA ALA A 301 -18.06 -51.57 41.33
C ALA A 301 -17.16 -51.89 42.55
N VAL A 302 -15.84 -51.54 42.46
CA VAL A 302 -14.91 -51.68 43.61
C VAL A 302 -15.35 -50.85 44.80
N ILE A 303 -15.74 -49.60 44.60
CA ILE A 303 -16.27 -48.73 45.65
C ILE A 303 -17.55 -49.31 46.24
N GLY A 304 -18.53 -49.69 45.40
CA GLY A 304 -19.80 -50.24 45.83
C GLY A 304 -19.68 -51.55 46.62
N PHE A 305 -18.82 -52.45 46.19
CA PHE A 305 -18.59 -53.69 46.95
C PHE A 305 -17.86 -53.42 48.27
N SER A 306 -16.91 -52.49 48.31
CA SER A 306 -16.27 -52.11 49.58
C SER A 306 -17.25 -51.44 50.55
N GLU A 307 -18.21 -50.63 50.07
CA GLU A 307 -19.31 -50.07 50.87
C GLU A 307 -20.21 -51.19 51.45
N MET A 308 -20.57 -52.16 50.61
CA MET A 308 -21.35 -53.32 51.08
C MET A 308 -20.64 -54.08 52.20
N ILE A 309 -19.31 -54.25 52.08
CA ILE A 309 -18.51 -54.90 53.12
C ILE A 309 -18.51 -54.02 54.40
N MET A 310 -18.34 -52.71 54.30
CA MET A 310 -18.38 -51.81 55.45
C MET A 310 -19.73 -51.76 56.15
N MET A 311 -20.84 -51.77 55.39
CA MET A 311 -22.21 -51.72 55.91
C MET A 311 -22.70 -53.05 56.53
N GLN A 312 -22.02 -54.15 56.20
CA GLN A 312 -22.35 -55.52 56.72
C GLN A 312 -23.84 -55.92 56.56
N PRO A 313 -24.52 -55.73 55.41
CA PRO A 313 -25.94 -55.95 55.25
C PRO A 313 -26.33 -57.43 55.38
N PHE A 314 -25.39 -58.34 55.28
CA PHE A 314 -25.59 -59.81 55.39
C PHE A 314 -25.14 -60.37 56.75
N GLY A 315 -24.81 -59.51 57.72
CA GLY A 315 -24.34 -59.89 59.03
C GLY A 315 -22.89 -59.47 59.32
N PRO A 316 -22.44 -59.58 60.59
CA PRO A 316 -21.14 -59.07 61.03
C PRO A 316 -19.97 -59.83 60.40
N ILE A 317 -18.96 -59.10 59.98
CA ILE A 317 -17.68 -59.64 59.53
C ILE A 317 -16.88 -60.05 60.76
N GLY A 318 -16.35 -61.24 60.75
CA GLY A 318 -15.74 -61.88 61.91
C GLY A 318 -14.53 -61.14 62.53
N ASP A 319 -13.77 -60.41 61.76
CA ASP A 319 -12.62 -59.59 62.24
C ASP A 319 -12.78 -58.14 61.80
N VAL A 320 -12.62 -57.21 62.74
CA VAL A 320 -12.78 -55.76 62.47
C VAL A 320 -11.83 -55.22 61.42
N ARG A 321 -10.68 -55.80 61.24
CA ARG A 321 -9.68 -55.40 60.23
C ARG A 321 -10.19 -55.47 58.81
N TYR A 322 -11.14 -56.35 58.48
CA TYR A 322 -11.76 -56.43 57.15
C TYR A 322 -12.60 -55.16 56.85
N ARG A 323 -13.21 -54.57 57.89
CA ARG A 323 -13.94 -53.31 57.74
C ARG A 323 -12.95 -52.15 57.46
N ASP A 324 -11.80 -52.14 58.15
CA ASP A 324 -10.77 -51.14 57.91
C ASP A 324 -10.18 -51.26 56.50
N TYR A 325 -9.93 -52.51 56.03
CA TYR A 325 -9.50 -52.75 54.63
C TYR A 325 -10.57 -52.29 53.62
N ALA A 326 -11.85 -52.55 53.88
CA ALA A 326 -12.93 -52.10 53.01
C ALA A 326 -13.04 -50.55 53.00
N CYS A 327 -12.80 -49.87 54.13
CA CYS A 327 -12.72 -48.44 54.21
C CYS A 327 -11.55 -47.86 53.39
N ASP A 328 -10.38 -48.50 53.47
CA ASP A 328 -9.21 -48.08 52.69
C ASP A 328 -9.39 -48.31 51.20
N ILE A 329 -10.01 -49.40 50.77
CA ILE A 329 -10.38 -49.67 49.37
C ILE A 329 -11.37 -48.62 48.89
N ASN A 330 -12.39 -48.26 49.66
CA ASN A 330 -13.39 -47.28 49.33
C ASN A 330 -12.77 -45.88 49.17
N LYS A 331 -11.93 -45.45 50.11
CA LYS A 331 -11.19 -44.15 50.05
C LYS A 331 -10.27 -44.09 48.84
N SER A 332 -9.51 -45.15 48.57
CA SER A 332 -8.57 -45.23 47.44
C SER A 332 -9.32 -45.20 46.12
N GLY A 333 -10.44 -45.95 46.02
CA GLY A 333 -11.30 -45.96 44.85
C GLY A 333 -11.95 -44.62 44.59
N GLY A 334 -12.46 -43.95 45.62
CA GLY A 334 -13.03 -42.61 45.54
C GLY A 334 -12.00 -41.58 45.09
N HIS A 335 -10.76 -41.66 45.61
CA HIS A 335 -9.67 -40.81 45.21
C HIS A 335 -9.29 -40.99 43.72
N LEU A 336 -9.20 -42.24 43.27
CA LEU A 336 -8.89 -42.50 41.86
C LEU A 336 -10.00 -42.05 40.91
N LEU A 337 -11.27 -42.19 41.30
CA LEU A 337 -12.39 -41.64 40.53
C LEU A 337 -12.36 -40.14 40.41
N ALA A 338 -12.03 -39.42 41.51
CA ALA A 338 -11.88 -37.97 41.52
C ALA A 338 -10.76 -37.54 40.56
N LEU A 339 -9.57 -38.19 40.63
CA LEU A 339 -8.46 -37.98 39.73
C LEU A 339 -8.83 -38.11 38.24
N ILE A 340 -9.52 -39.20 37.89
CA ILE A 340 -9.96 -39.45 36.52
C ILE A 340 -10.90 -38.32 36.05
N ASN A 341 -11.81 -37.86 36.90
CA ASN A 341 -12.74 -36.80 36.58
C ASN A 341 -12.01 -35.43 36.41
N ASP A 342 -11.01 -35.14 37.26
CA ASP A 342 -10.20 -33.91 37.14
C ASP A 342 -9.38 -33.90 35.82
N ILE A 343 -8.76 -35.01 35.46
CA ILE A 343 -8.02 -35.17 34.18
C ILE A 343 -8.93 -34.91 32.97
N LEU A 344 -10.14 -35.42 33.04
CA LEU A 344 -11.12 -35.24 31.96
C LEU A 344 -11.62 -33.80 31.86
N ASP A 345 -11.95 -33.20 33.00
CA ASP A 345 -12.38 -31.80 33.03
C ASP A 345 -11.27 -30.92 32.44
N LEU A 346 -10.02 -31.13 32.85
CA LEU A 346 -8.86 -30.44 32.31
C LEU A 346 -8.71 -30.65 30.79
N SER A 347 -8.77 -31.89 30.32
CA SER A 347 -8.67 -32.24 28.90
C SER A 347 -9.78 -31.62 28.05
N ARG A 348 -11.02 -31.54 28.56
CA ARG A 348 -12.16 -30.89 27.89
C ARG A 348 -12.00 -29.38 27.82
N LEU A 349 -11.47 -28.77 28.90
CA LEU A 349 -11.17 -27.35 28.97
C LEU A 349 -10.05 -26.97 27.99
N GLU A 350 -8.94 -27.73 27.96
CA GLU A 350 -7.83 -27.52 26.99
C GLU A 350 -8.28 -27.64 25.55
N ALA A 351 -9.23 -28.55 25.26
CA ALA A 351 -9.78 -28.74 23.91
C ALA A 351 -10.86 -27.70 23.52
N GLY A 352 -11.19 -26.75 24.41
CA GLY A 352 -12.24 -25.75 24.17
C GLY A 352 -13.65 -26.35 24.05
N LYS A 353 -13.86 -27.60 24.52
CA LYS A 353 -15.13 -28.35 24.42
C LYS A 353 -16.02 -28.18 25.68
N SER A 354 -15.67 -27.30 26.61
CA SER A 354 -16.42 -27.06 27.85
C SER A 354 -17.24 -25.79 27.74
N GLU A 355 -18.54 -25.89 27.89
CA GLU A 355 -19.46 -24.76 27.97
C GLU A 355 -19.93 -24.56 29.42
N LEU A 356 -20.11 -23.28 29.83
CA LEU A 356 -20.67 -22.93 31.11
C LEU A 356 -22.21 -23.05 31.11
N ARG A 357 -22.78 -23.62 32.15
CA ARG A 357 -24.21 -23.49 32.43
C ARG A 357 -24.43 -22.24 33.26
N GLU A 358 -24.60 -21.11 32.58
CA GLU A 358 -24.76 -19.83 33.23
C GLU A 358 -26.14 -19.67 33.87
N GLU A 359 -26.17 -19.36 35.16
CA GLU A 359 -27.36 -19.13 35.95
C GLU A 359 -27.16 -17.97 36.95
N HIS A 360 -28.24 -17.51 37.58
CA HIS A 360 -28.21 -16.43 38.58
C HIS A 360 -27.74 -16.99 39.91
N VAL A 361 -26.47 -16.88 40.21
CA VAL A 361 -25.81 -17.50 41.36
C VAL A 361 -25.79 -16.53 42.57
N ASP A 362 -26.18 -17.04 43.72
CA ASP A 362 -25.92 -16.42 45.01
C ASP A 362 -24.52 -16.85 45.50
N LEU A 363 -23.54 -15.97 45.28
CA LEU A 363 -22.15 -16.26 45.65
C LEU A 363 -21.96 -16.54 47.14
N ARG A 364 -22.74 -15.89 48.03
CA ARG A 364 -22.66 -16.18 49.47
C ARG A 364 -23.08 -17.62 49.79
N ALA A 365 -24.17 -18.08 49.19
CA ALA A 365 -24.63 -19.45 49.38
C ALA A 365 -23.56 -20.46 48.90
N VAL A 366 -22.90 -20.20 47.74
CA VAL A 366 -21.84 -21.08 47.21
C VAL A 366 -20.62 -21.11 48.13
N VAL A 367 -20.21 -19.95 48.70
CA VAL A 367 -19.10 -19.88 49.67
C VAL A 367 -19.44 -20.65 50.93
N CYS A 368 -20.62 -20.43 51.52
CA CYS A 368 -21.06 -21.16 52.71
C CYS A 368 -21.09 -22.66 52.49
N ASP A 369 -21.62 -23.11 51.37
CA ASP A 369 -21.66 -24.53 51.00
C ASP A 369 -20.27 -25.13 50.86
N ALA A 370 -19.36 -24.42 50.19
CA ALA A 370 -17.97 -24.88 50.03
C ALA A 370 -17.24 -24.97 51.39
N MET A 371 -17.45 -24.00 52.26
CA MET A 371 -16.89 -23.99 53.63
C MET A 371 -17.40 -25.15 54.46
N ARG A 372 -18.71 -25.46 54.43
CA ARG A 372 -19.30 -26.61 55.12
C ARG A 372 -18.68 -27.93 54.68
N MET A 373 -18.30 -28.07 53.43
CA MET A 373 -17.67 -29.30 52.91
C MET A 373 -16.27 -29.53 53.48
N VAL A 374 -15.51 -28.49 53.80
CA VAL A 374 -14.16 -28.61 54.34
C VAL A 374 -14.12 -28.49 55.90
N GLU A 375 -15.21 -28.07 56.54
CA GLU A 375 -15.31 -27.90 57.97
C GLU A 375 -14.95 -29.16 58.79
N PRO A 376 -15.41 -30.39 58.44
CA PRO A 376 -15.05 -31.57 59.19
C PRO A 376 -13.52 -31.82 59.20
N GLN A 377 -12.84 -31.54 58.10
CA GLN A 377 -11.40 -31.67 57.99
C GLN A 377 -10.68 -30.61 58.81
N ALA A 378 -11.14 -29.36 58.74
CA ALA A 378 -10.59 -28.26 59.51
C ALA A 378 -10.73 -28.50 61.03
N LEU A 379 -11.89 -29.02 61.50
CA LEU A 379 -12.10 -29.40 62.89
C LEU A 379 -11.15 -30.52 63.33
N THR A 380 -10.93 -31.52 62.50
CA THR A 380 -10.01 -32.65 62.80
C THR A 380 -8.57 -32.20 62.93
N THR A 381 -8.16 -31.18 62.18
CA THR A 381 -6.80 -30.60 62.20
C THR A 381 -6.66 -29.43 63.19
N GLY A 382 -7.73 -29.02 63.88
CA GLY A 382 -7.70 -27.91 64.83
C GLY A 382 -7.57 -26.52 64.19
N LEU A 383 -8.09 -26.33 62.98
CA LEU A 383 -7.99 -25.07 62.23
C LEU A 383 -9.18 -24.17 62.46
N SER A 384 -8.96 -22.85 62.46
CA SER A 384 -10.00 -21.83 62.47
C SER A 384 -10.41 -21.47 61.04
N LEU A 385 -11.69 -21.73 60.68
CA LEU A 385 -12.28 -21.23 59.44
C LEU A 385 -13.00 -19.91 59.73
N VAL A 386 -12.68 -18.88 58.93
CA VAL A 386 -13.24 -17.53 59.05
C VAL A 386 -13.94 -17.13 57.78
N GLU A 387 -15.22 -16.77 57.86
CA GLU A 387 -16.02 -16.19 56.79
C GLU A 387 -16.04 -14.67 56.92
N ASP A 388 -15.51 -13.97 55.92
CA ASP A 388 -15.55 -12.51 55.80
C ASP A 388 -16.30 -12.13 54.51
N VAL A 389 -17.59 -12.46 54.49
CA VAL A 389 -18.47 -12.27 53.33
C VAL A 389 -19.56 -11.28 53.69
N PRO A 390 -19.76 -10.18 52.93
CA PRO A 390 -20.85 -9.24 53.17
C PRO A 390 -22.22 -9.92 53.19
N ALA A 391 -23.15 -9.41 54.03
CA ALA A 391 -24.50 -9.96 54.12
C ALA A 391 -25.28 -9.82 52.80
N GLU A 392 -25.03 -8.73 52.07
CA GLU A 392 -25.66 -8.43 50.80
C GLU A 392 -24.58 -8.42 49.69
N LEU A 393 -24.72 -9.30 48.73
CA LEU A 393 -23.92 -9.37 47.52
C LEU A 393 -24.85 -9.40 46.32
N PRO A 394 -24.48 -8.74 45.20
CA PRO A 394 -25.23 -8.87 43.96
C PRO A 394 -25.11 -10.31 43.42
N ARG A 395 -26.15 -10.76 42.73
CA ARG A 395 -26.10 -12.06 42.04
C ARG A 395 -25.10 -12.04 40.90
N LEU A 396 -24.56 -13.21 40.59
CA LEU A 396 -23.61 -13.38 39.48
C LEU A 396 -24.22 -14.24 38.38
N LEU A 397 -23.93 -13.91 37.13
CA LEU A 397 -24.18 -14.80 35.98
C LEU A 397 -23.00 -15.77 35.85
N ALA A 398 -23.16 -17.00 36.34
CA ALA A 398 -22.07 -17.96 36.44
C ALA A 398 -22.58 -19.41 36.47
N ASP A 399 -21.68 -20.39 36.36
CA ASP A 399 -21.98 -21.80 36.60
C ASP A 399 -21.73 -22.12 38.11
N GLU A 400 -22.81 -22.26 38.85
CA GLU A 400 -22.75 -22.50 40.31
C GLU A 400 -21.90 -23.73 40.65
N ARG A 401 -22.08 -24.81 39.94
CA ARG A 401 -21.35 -26.07 40.19
C ARG A 401 -19.83 -25.89 39.95
N ARG A 402 -19.45 -25.15 38.90
CA ARG A 402 -18.05 -24.89 38.60
C ARG A 402 -17.42 -23.90 39.58
N LEU A 403 -18.13 -22.86 39.99
CA LEU A 403 -17.66 -21.96 41.05
C LEU A 403 -17.48 -22.69 42.38
N LYS A 404 -18.43 -23.57 42.74
CA LYS A 404 -18.33 -24.42 43.95
C LYS A 404 -17.10 -25.33 43.87
N GLN A 405 -16.83 -25.94 42.71
CA GLN A 405 -15.65 -26.77 42.47
C GLN A 405 -14.33 -25.97 42.65
N VAL A 406 -14.28 -24.73 42.12
CA VAL A 406 -13.13 -23.82 42.33
C VAL A 406 -12.91 -23.56 43.84
N LEU A 407 -13.97 -23.16 44.56
CA LEU A 407 -13.86 -22.86 45.98
C LEU A 407 -13.45 -24.08 46.81
N ILE A 408 -14.00 -25.24 46.53
CA ILE A 408 -13.61 -26.50 47.21
C ILE A 408 -12.15 -26.81 46.97
N ASN A 409 -11.65 -26.67 45.73
CA ASN A 409 -10.24 -26.90 45.41
C ASN A 409 -9.31 -25.94 46.17
N LEU A 410 -9.67 -24.65 46.24
CA LEU A 410 -8.88 -23.66 46.96
C LEU A 410 -8.92 -23.88 48.48
N LEU A 411 -10.11 -24.10 49.04
CA LEU A 411 -10.31 -24.33 50.49
C LEU A 411 -9.67 -25.64 50.95
N SER A 412 -9.85 -26.71 50.20
CA SER A 412 -9.22 -28.01 50.52
C SER A 412 -7.70 -27.91 50.56
N ASN A 413 -7.09 -27.17 49.61
CA ASN A 413 -5.66 -26.90 49.63
C ASN A 413 -5.26 -26.07 50.85
N ALA A 414 -6.00 -25.00 51.16
CA ALA A 414 -5.75 -24.15 52.34
C ALA A 414 -5.80 -24.94 53.65
N VAL A 415 -6.83 -25.79 53.84
CA VAL A 415 -6.97 -26.65 55.03
C VAL A 415 -5.86 -27.72 55.09
N LYS A 416 -5.50 -28.29 53.97
CA LYS A 416 -4.49 -29.35 53.85
C LYS A 416 -3.08 -28.87 54.24
N PHE A 417 -2.71 -27.64 53.82
CA PHE A 417 -1.36 -27.11 54.02
C PHE A 417 -1.20 -26.13 55.18
N THR A 418 -2.27 -25.98 56.00
CA THR A 418 -2.21 -25.17 57.21
C THR A 418 -2.00 -26.07 58.43
N PRO A 419 -0.98 -25.83 59.26
CA PRO A 419 -0.77 -26.57 60.50
C PRO A 419 -1.88 -26.33 61.52
N ALA A 420 -1.95 -27.16 62.58
CA ALA A 420 -2.84 -26.98 63.72
C ALA A 420 -2.71 -25.57 64.30
N ASP A 421 -3.83 -25.05 64.88
CA ASP A 421 -3.98 -23.68 65.39
C ASP A 421 -3.87 -22.56 64.32
N GLY A 422 -3.76 -22.94 63.04
CA GLY A 422 -3.76 -22.02 61.91
C GLY A 422 -5.16 -21.53 61.55
N ARG A 423 -5.20 -20.61 60.57
CA ARG A 423 -6.44 -19.97 60.12
C ARG A 423 -6.56 -20.02 58.60
N VAL A 424 -7.78 -20.29 58.13
CA VAL A 424 -8.18 -20.16 56.74
C VAL A 424 -9.32 -19.14 56.64
N THR A 425 -9.14 -18.10 55.88
CA THR A 425 -10.11 -17.00 55.70
C THR A 425 -10.62 -16.96 54.28
N VAL A 426 -11.94 -16.92 54.10
CA VAL A 426 -12.58 -16.64 52.83
C VAL A 426 -13.17 -15.24 52.90
N SER A 427 -12.79 -14.39 51.97
CA SER A 427 -13.34 -13.04 51.86
C SER A 427 -13.91 -12.77 50.48
N VAL A 428 -15.00 -12.01 50.40
CA VAL A 428 -15.61 -11.57 49.15
C VAL A 428 -15.74 -10.05 49.17
N ARG A 429 -15.34 -9.41 48.11
CA ARG A 429 -15.43 -7.95 47.94
C ARG A 429 -15.93 -7.59 46.55
N ARG A 430 -16.85 -6.64 46.46
CA ARG A 430 -17.22 -6.00 45.19
C ARG A 430 -16.22 -4.89 44.89
N LEU A 431 -15.56 -4.96 43.71
CA LEU A 431 -14.62 -3.97 43.22
C LEU A 431 -15.18 -3.32 41.95
N PRO A 432 -14.67 -2.16 41.53
CA PRO A 432 -15.08 -1.54 40.25
C PRO A 432 -14.87 -2.45 39.04
N GLN A 433 -13.81 -3.29 39.05
CA GLN A 433 -13.48 -4.24 37.96
C GLN A 433 -14.24 -5.57 38.04
N GLY A 434 -14.96 -5.86 39.13
CA GLY A 434 -15.69 -7.12 39.25
C GLY A 434 -15.89 -7.59 40.70
N MET A 435 -16.16 -8.90 40.86
CA MET A 435 -16.31 -9.59 42.14
C MET A 435 -15.02 -10.31 42.48
N GLN A 436 -14.38 -9.92 43.58
CA GLN A 436 -13.18 -10.55 44.11
C GLN A 436 -13.52 -11.56 45.20
N ILE A 437 -12.99 -12.78 45.09
CA ILE A 437 -13.02 -13.82 46.08
C ILE A 437 -11.59 -14.11 46.50
N THR A 438 -11.28 -14.09 47.76
CA THR A 438 -9.94 -14.37 48.29
C THR A 438 -9.98 -15.52 49.28
N VAL A 439 -9.13 -16.53 49.09
CA VAL A 439 -8.88 -17.59 50.07
C VAL A 439 -7.47 -17.39 50.60
N ALA A 440 -7.36 -17.09 51.88
CA ALA A 440 -6.08 -16.85 52.56
C ALA A 440 -5.85 -17.86 53.67
N ASP A 441 -4.71 -18.47 53.72
CA ASP A 441 -4.28 -19.39 54.76
C ASP A 441 -3.02 -18.89 55.47
N THR A 442 -2.81 -19.35 56.71
CA THR A 442 -1.60 -19.14 57.49
C THR A 442 -0.68 -20.36 57.49
N GLY A 443 -0.68 -21.10 56.37
CA GLY A 443 0.03 -22.34 56.20
C GLY A 443 1.51 -22.22 55.94
N ILE A 444 2.11 -23.33 55.47
CA ILE A 444 3.54 -23.41 55.19
C ILE A 444 3.98 -22.49 54.04
N GLY A 445 3.04 -22.00 53.23
CA GLY A 445 3.32 -21.21 52.04
C GLY A 445 4.10 -21.99 50.95
N ILE A 446 4.39 -21.29 49.87
CA ILE A 446 5.05 -21.81 48.67
C ILE A 446 6.33 -21.01 48.43
N PRO A 447 7.48 -21.65 48.16
CA PRO A 447 8.71 -20.98 47.76
C PRO A 447 8.51 -20.13 46.48
N PRO A 448 9.14 -18.96 46.35
CA PRO A 448 8.93 -18.07 45.20
C PRO A 448 9.23 -18.70 43.82
N ASP A 449 10.21 -19.58 43.77
CA ASP A 449 10.63 -20.33 42.60
C ASP A 449 9.62 -21.41 42.17
N GLU A 450 8.78 -21.89 43.08
CA GLU A 450 7.76 -22.90 42.81
C GLU A 450 6.38 -22.32 42.45
N ILE A 451 6.12 -21.03 42.71
CA ILE A 451 4.81 -20.41 42.48
C ILE A 451 4.32 -20.56 41.04
N ALA A 452 5.22 -20.40 40.08
CA ALA A 452 4.87 -20.57 38.66
C ALA A 452 4.58 -22.05 38.30
N HIS A 453 5.19 -22.98 39.00
CA HIS A 453 5.08 -24.40 38.73
C HIS A 453 3.84 -25.02 39.36
N VAL A 454 3.39 -24.58 40.52
CA VAL A 454 2.18 -25.13 41.18
C VAL A 454 0.88 -24.89 40.42
N LEU A 455 0.93 -24.00 39.41
CA LEU A 455 -0.17 -23.78 38.46
C LEU A 455 -0.09 -24.68 37.23
N GLN A 456 0.94 -25.54 37.11
CA GLN A 456 1.08 -26.52 36.05
C GLN A 456 0.41 -27.84 36.43
N PRO A 457 -0.27 -28.53 35.52
CA PRO A 457 -0.87 -29.86 35.81
C PRO A 457 0.16 -30.86 36.31
N PHE A 458 -0.23 -31.67 37.33
CA PHE A 458 0.56 -32.73 37.95
C PHE A 458 1.79 -32.26 38.74
N TYR A 459 2.04 -30.96 38.86
CA TYR A 459 3.15 -30.48 39.66
C TYR A 459 2.79 -30.45 41.18
N GLN A 460 3.74 -30.89 41.99
CA GLN A 460 3.64 -30.86 43.46
C GLN A 460 4.93 -30.29 44.03
N ALA A 461 4.83 -29.34 44.94
CA ALA A 461 5.98 -28.75 45.62
C ALA A 461 6.71 -29.79 46.51
N ASP A 462 8.03 -29.77 46.47
CA ASP A 462 8.89 -30.75 47.23
C ASP A 462 9.02 -30.34 48.69
N SER A 463 7.92 -30.42 49.47
CA SER A 463 7.97 -30.21 50.92
C SER A 463 7.70 -31.51 51.70
N THR A 464 8.23 -31.64 52.91
CA THR A 464 8.04 -32.82 53.78
C THR A 464 6.56 -33.03 54.11
N LEU A 465 5.78 -31.95 54.30
CA LEU A 465 4.32 -31.99 54.49
C LEU A 465 3.54 -32.33 53.22
N ALA A 466 4.07 -31.99 52.01
CA ALA A 466 3.46 -32.39 50.75
C ALA A 466 3.57 -33.92 50.53
N ARG A 467 4.62 -34.56 51.06
CA ARG A 467 4.77 -36.03 51.01
C ARG A 467 3.85 -36.77 51.95
N GLU A 468 3.47 -36.19 53.09
CA GLU A 468 2.52 -36.75 54.04
C GLU A 468 1.07 -36.62 53.57
N HIS A 469 0.80 -35.66 52.71
CA HIS A 469 -0.53 -35.36 52.20
C HIS A 469 -0.58 -35.51 50.68
N ALA A 470 -0.71 -36.73 50.18
CA ALA A 470 -0.83 -36.99 48.75
C ALA A 470 -1.90 -36.12 48.08
N GLY A 471 -1.51 -35.48 46.98
CA GLY A 471 -2.41 -34.65 46.18
C GLY A 471 -2.28 -35.03 44.70
N THR A 472 -3.16 -34.56 43.85
CA THR A 472 -3.16 -34.85 42.45
C THR A 472 -2.32 -33.90 41.61
N GLY A 473 -2.06 -32.69 42.15
CA GLY A 473 -1.47 -31.58 41.38
C GLY A 473 -2.40 -30.99 40.32
N LEU A 474 -3.69 -31.33 40.34
CA LEU A 474 -4.67 -30.89 39.35
C LEU A 474 -5.62 -29.78 39.84
N GLY A 475 -5.80 -29.64 41.15
CA GLY A 475 -6.83 -28.75 41.73
C GLY A 475 -6.62 -27.27 41.38
N LEU A 476 -5.37 -26.72 41.53
CA LEU A 476 -5.06 -25.32 41.21
C LEU A 476 -5.11 -25.03 39.71
N PRO A 477 -4.50 -25.84 38.80
CA PRO A 477 -4.65 -25.70 37.38
C PRO A 477 -6.12 -25.72 36.91
N LEU A 478 -6.93 -26.65 37.44
CA LEU A 478 -8.34 -26.76 37.11
C LEU A 478 -9.13 -25.54 37.58
N ALA A 479 -8.88 -25.07 38.82
CA ALA A 479 -9.52 -23.86 39.36
C ALA A 479 -9.20 -22.64 38.47
N LYS A 480 -7.94 -22.48 38.08
CA LYS A 480 -7.53 -21.40 37.19
C LYS A 480 -8.25 -21.45 35.84
N GLN A 481 -8.28 -22.57 35.16
CA GLN A 481 -8.97 -22.71 33.88
C GLN A 481 -10.49 -22.50 33.98
N LEU A 482 -11.12 -22.95 35.05
CA LEU A 482 -12.55 -22.71 35.29
C LEU A 482 -12.86 -21.23 35.47
N ILE A 483 -12.00 -20.48 36.15
CA ILE A 483 -12.13 -19.04 36.30
C ILE A 483 -11.86 -18.31 34.97
N GLU A 484 -10.86 -18.72 34.21
CA GLU A 484 -10.59 -18.20 32.87
C GLU A 484 -11.78 -18.45 31.93
N LEU A 485 -12.44 -19.60 32.01
CA LEU A 485 -13.67 -19.89 31.26
C LEU A 485 -14.81 -18.92 31.60
N HIS A 486 -14.88 -18.47 32.86
CA HIS A 486 -15.81 -17.42 33.30
C HIS A 486 -15.38 -16.01 32.86
N GLY A 487 -14.28 -15.85 32.13
CA GLY A 487 -13.71 -14.56 31.75
C GLY A 487 -13.02 -13.83 32.90
N GLY A 488 -12.76 -14.53 33.98
CA GLY A 488 -12.10 -14.02 35.18
C GLY A 488 -10.59 -14.25 35.18
N SER A 489 -9.94 -13.92 36.29
CA SER A 489 -8.51 -14.18 36.51
C SER A 489 -8.28 -14.74 37.90
N MET A 490 -7.22 -15.56 38.05
CA MET A 490 -6.79 -16.09 39.33
C MET A 490 -5.30 -15.74 39.53
N THR A 491 -5.00 -15.15 40.70
CA THR A 491 -3.63 -14.84 41.13
C THR A 491 -3.32 -15.55 42.42
N LEU A 492 -2.04 -15.92 42.60
CA LEU A 492 -1.55 -16.61 43.79
C LEU A 492 -0.34 -15.85 44.34
N GLU A 493 -0.45 -15.43 45.58
CA GLU A 493 0.63 -14.81 46.33
C GLU A 493 0.96 -15.69 47.53
N SER A 494 2.21 -16.06 47.69
CA SER A 494 2.63 -16.94 48.79
C SER A 494 4.04 -16.60 49.23
N ARG A 495 4.27 -16.82 50.52
CA ARG A 495 5.57 -16.69 51.12
C ARG A 495 5.80 -17.87 52.07
N GLN A 496 6.92 -18.52 51.96
CA GLN A 496 7.28 -19.67 52.79
C GLN A 496 7.18 -19.32 54.28
N ASN A 497 6.49 -20.18 55.03
CA ASN A 497 6.15 -20.04 56.48
C ASN A 497 5.29 -18.81 56.82
N ALA A 498 4.60 -18.20 55.87
CA ALA A 498 3.73 -17.07 56.12
C ALA A 498 2.30 -17.27 55.55
N GLY A 499 2.11 -18.39 54.80
CA GLY A 499 0.84 -18.74 54.20
C GLY A 499 0.70 -18.39 52.74
N THR A 500 -0.49 -18.66 52.20
CA THR A 500 -0.84 -18.45 50.79
C THR A 500 -2.14 -17.66 50.68
N VAL A 501 -2.19 -16.76 49.73
CA VAL A 501 -3.37 -15.98 49.37
C VAL A 501 -3.68 -16.25 47.89
N VAL A 502 -4.83 -16.85 47.61
CA VAL A 502 -5.34 -17.04 46.28
C VAL A 502 -6.49 -16.07 46.05
N THR A 503 -6.35 -15.25 45.02
CA THR A 503 -7.34 -14.25 44.65
C THR A 503 -7.96 -14.59 43.32
N VAL A 504 -9.26 -14.71 43.26
CA VAL A 504 -10.10 -14.90 42.10
C VAL A 504 -10.84 -13.61 41.80
N LEU A 505 -10.79 -13.12 40.57
CA LEU A 505 -11.52 -11.95 40.12
C LEU A 505 -12.46 -12.35 38.96
N LEU A 506 -13.76 -12.25 39.20
CA LEU A 506 -14.78 -12.37 38.15
C LEU A 506 -15.11 -10.98 37.61
N PRO A 507 -15.20 -10.80 36.27
CA PRO A 507 -15.36 -9.48 35.68
C PRO A 507 -16.70 -8.83 36.01
N ALA A 508 -16.76 -7.50 35.98
CA ALA A 508 -17.97 -6.72 36.32
C ALA A 508 -19.17 -7.07 35.39
N SER A 509 -18.90 -7.52 34.15
CA SER A 509 -19.95 -7.99 33.22
C SER A 509 -20.76 -9.19 33.71
N ARG A 510 -20.28 -9.90 34.73
CA ARG A 510 -20.96 -11.04 35.34
C ARG A 510 -21.79 -10.66 36.58
N ILE A 511 -21.71 -9.42 37.03
CA ILE A 511 -22.49 -8.92 38.18
C ILE A 511 -23.87 -8.50 37.66
N LEU A 512 -24.90 -9.06 38.23
CA LEU A 512 -26.29 -8.69 37.99
C LEU A 512 -26.70 -7.62 38.99
N ASP A 513 -26.87 -6.37 38.57
CA ASP A 513 -27.39 -5.30 39.42
C ASP A 513 -28.93 -5.43 39.49
N GLU A 514 -29.49 -5.63 40.66
CA GLU A 514 -30.95 -5.74 40.92
C GLU A 514 -31.77 -4.54 40.40
N ALA A 515 -31.11 -3.42 40.08
CA ALA A 515 -31.76 -2.24 39.53
C ALA A 515 -32.24 -2.42 38.07
N ALA A 516 -31.76 -3.43 37.34
CA ALA A 516 -32.12 -3.66 35.93
C ALA A 516 -33.37 -4.58 35.79
N GLU A 517 -33.68 -5.44 36.78
CA GLU A 517 -34.84 -6.36 36.71
C GLU A 517 -36.18 -5.69 37.08
N SER A 518 -36.14 -4.51 37.72
CA SER A 518 -37.37 -3.75 38.05
C SER A 518 -37.88 -2.88 36.88
N ALA A 519 -37.15 -2.85 35.75
CA ALA A 519 -37.45 -1.99 34.59
C ALA A 519 -37.76 -2.78 33.28
N ALA A 520 -37.79 -4.11 33.34
CA ALA A 520 -38.23 -4.99 32.25
C ALA A 520 -39.53 -5.70 32.65
#